data_7bbdf2d1043df7c33865ff5c32290a39
#
_entry.id   7bbdf2d1043df7c33865ff5c32290a39
#
_cell.length_a   1.000
_cell.length_b   1.000
_cell.length_c   1.000
_cell.angle_alpha   90.00
_cell.angle_beta   90.00
_cell.angle_gamma   90.00
#
_symmetry.space_group_name_H-M   'P 1'
#
loop_
_entity.id
_entity.type
_entity.pdbx_description
1 polymer ?
#
loop_
_entity_poly.entity_id
_entity_poly.type
_entity_poly.pdbx_seq_one_letter_code
_entity_poly.pdbx_strand_id
1 'polypeptide(L)'
;MCLILSIFTLIAFHIPFFRHVLSCLEGGFNGMIITTSLAVLMLALNYFFYYLLLYSGRFVGKCILAFTFIADAVSLYFINAYEVLITDKMMGNVFNTQYSEASGFFSMSAILYILFLGIIPCIYIFRRKVDYGTFRRFLSNVGISLAIAVSVALVNMKNWPWIDKNATELGSLLMPWSYTVNTVRYYSAEKKRNAKEILLPDARIATDSRDVCV
;
A
#
# COMPACT_ATOMS: atom_id res chain seq x y z
N MET A 1 6.07 -10.21 -18.79
CA MET A 1 6.15 -8.81 -18.30
C MET A 1 5.65 -8.69 -16.86
N CYS A 2 4.41 -9.06 -16.54
CA CYS A 2 3.86 -8.94 -15.18
C CYS A 2 4.72 -9.62 -14.10
N LEU A 3 5.16 -10.85 -14.33
CA LEU A 3 6.00 -11.58 -13.39
C LEU A 3 7.33 -10.85 -13.10
N ILE A 4 7.99 -10.32 -14.14
CA ILE A 4 9.24 -9.57 -13.97
C ILE A 4 9.02 -8.32 -13.13
N LEU A 5 7.93 -7.58 -13.40
CA LEU A 5 7.58 -6.39 -12.63
C LEU A 5 7.21 -6.75 -11.18
N SER A 6 6.50 -7.86 -10.95
CA SER A 6 6.16 -8.32 -9.59
C SER A 6 7.39 -8.74 -8.78
N ILE A 7 8.34 -9.43 -9.42
CA ILE A 7 9.63 -9.77 -8.79
C ILE A 7 10.43 -8.48 -8.50
N PHE A 8 10.47 -7.55 -9.45
CA PHE A 8 11.15 -6.27 -9.24
C PHE A 8 10.52 -5.51 -8.07
N THR A 9 9.19 -5.42 -8.01
CA THR A 9 8.48 -4.78 -6.89
C THR A 9 8.79 -5.45 -5.57
N LEU A 10 8.79 -6.78 -5.53
CA LEU A 10 9.11 -7.53 -4.31
C LEU A 10 10.53 -7.22 -3.80
N ILE A 11 11.51 -7.18 -4.69
CA ILE A 11 12.92 -6.95 -4.32
C ILE A 11 13.19 -5.48 -4.02
N ALA A 12 12.68 -4.55 -4.85
CA ALA A 12 13.04 -3.14 -4.76
C ALA A 12 12.25 -2.38 -3.70
N PHE A 13 10.95 -2.64 -3.58
CA PHE A 13 10.06 -1.82 -2.74
C PHE A 13 9.73 -2.45 -1.38
N HIS A 14 9.92 -3.77 -1.19
CA HIS A 14 9.53 -4.43 0.05
C HIS A 14 10.69 -4.69 1.04
N ILE A 15 11.87 -4.07 0.83
CA ILE A 15 12.97 -4.17 1.79
C ILE A 15 12.55 -3.67 3.18
N PRO A 16 11.90 -2.49 3.36
CA PRO A 16 11.46 -2.04 4.68
C PRO A 16 10.42 -2.99 5.31
N PHE A 17 9.52 -3.53 4.49
CA PHE A 17 8.53 -4.52 4.94
C PHE A 17 9.21 -5.76 5.52
N PHE A 18 10.12 -6.39 4.79
CA PHE A 18 10.81 -7.59 5.28
C PHE A 18 11.75 -7.30 6.46
N ARG A 19 12.35 -6.10 6.51
CA ARG A 19 13.11 -5.67 7.68
C ARG A 19 12.21 -5.62 8.92
N HIS A 20 11.03 -5.04 8.80
CA HIS A 20 10.04 -5.01 9.90
C HIS A 20 9.57 -6.40 10.28
N VAL A 21 9.19 -7.25 9.31
CA VAL A 21 8.80 -8.65 9.57
C VAL A 21 9.87 -9.39 10.35
N LEU A 22 11.12 -9.31 9.91
CA LEU A 22 12.25 -10.02 10.57
C LEU A 22 12.56 -9.47 11.96
N SER A 23 12.33 -8.18 12.23
CA SER A 23 12.52 -7.59 13.56
C SER A 23 11.43 -8.00 14.55
N CYS A 24 10.22 -8.33 14.08
CA CYS A 24 9.08 -8.73 14.91
C CYS A 24 8.93 -10.24 15.08
N LEU A 25 9.68 -11.04 14.32
CA LEU A 25 9.63 -12.49 14.39
C LEU A 25 10.76 -13.01 15.27
N GLU A 26 10.40 -13.89 16.21
CA GLU A 26 11.38 -14.73 16.87
C GLU A 26 12.01 -15.68 15.83
N GLY A 27 13.34 -15.81 15.87
CA GLY A 27 14.06 -16.72 14.97
C GLY A 27 13.56 -18.16 15.11
N GLY A 28 13.49 -18.89 13.99
CA GLY A 28 13.08 -20.28 13.98
C GLY A 28 12.31 -20.69 12.72
N PHE A 29 11.94 -21.97 12.65
CA PHE A 29 11.27 -22.53 11.48
C PHE A 29 9.93 -21.84 11.17
N ASN A 30 9.16 -21.49 12.21
CA ASN A 30 7.88 -20.79 12.03
C ASN A 30 8.05 -19.37 11.46
N GLY A 31 9.07 -18.63 11.90
CA GLY A 31 9.40 -17.32 11.33
C GLY A 31 9.76 -17.41 9.84
N MET A 32 10.50 -18.44 9.43
CA MET A 32 10.80 -18.69 8.02
C MET A 32 9.52 -18.97 7.20
N ILE A 33 8.58 -19.76 7.75
CA ILE A 33 7.29 -20.03 7.11
C ILE A 33 6.52 -18.73 6.89
N ILE A 34 6.38 -17.88 7.89
CA ILE A 34 5.68 -16.61 7.81
C ILE A 34 6.33 -15.72 6.75
N THR A 35 7.64 -15.50 6.81
CA THR A 35 8.37 -14.63 5.89
C THR A 35 8.24 -15.10 4.44
N THR A 36 8.45 -16.42 4.19
CA THR A 36 8.32 -16.99 2.85
C THR A 36 6.88 -16.91 2.34
N SER A 37 5.90 -17.18 3.19
CA SER A 37 4.49 -17.09 2.86
C SER A 37 4.09 -15.67 2.48
N LEU A 38 4.54 -14.66 3.22
CA LEU A 38 4.30 -13.26 2.91
C LEU A 38 4.95 -12.85 1.58
N ALA A 39 6.17 -13.32 1.30
CA ALA A 39 6.83 -13.07 0.01
C ALA A 39 6.05 -13.67 -1.16
N VAL A 40 5.58 -14.91 -1.03
CA VAL A 40 4.77 -15.58 -2.06
C VAL A 40 3.43 -14.88 -2.24
N LEU A 41 2.79 -14.48 -1.15
CA LEU A 41 1.51 -13.76 -1.20
C LEU A 41 1.67 -12.41 -1.92
N MET A 42 2.70 -11.64 -1.58
CA MET A 42 2.99 -10.35 -2.23
C MET A 42 3.26 -10.52 -3.73
N LEU A 43 4.06 -11.52 -4.09
CA LEU A 43 4.33 -11.82 -5.48
C LEU A 43 3.04 -12.14 -6.24
N ALA A 44 2.18 -12.98 -5.67
CA ALA A 44 0.92 -13.37 -6.27
C ALA A 44 -0.06 -12.18 -6.39
N LEU A 45 -0.18 -11.36 -5.35
CA LEU A 45 -1.05 -10.17 -5.35
C LEU A 45 -0.59 -9.11 -6.34
N ASN A 46 0.72 -8.83 -6.39
CA ASN A 46 1.27 -7.86 -7.35
C ASN A 46 1.16 -8.39 -8.79
N TYR A 47 1.43 -9.69 -9.00
CA TYR A 47 1.22 -10.31 -10.31
C TYR A 47 -0.24 -10.23 -10.76
N PHE A 48 -1.19 -10.57 -9.89
CA PHE A 48 -2.62 -10.46 -10.15
C PHE A 48 -3.01 -9.02 -10.51
N PHE A 49 -2.60 -8.06 -9.71
CA PHE A 49 -2.93 -6.65 -9.90
C PHE A 49 -2.37 -6.10 -11.23
N TYR A 50 -1.10 -6.35 -11.52
CA TYR A 50 -0.48 -5.89 -12.76
C TYR A 50 -1.09 -6.57 -13.98
N TYR A 51 -1.42 -7.85 -13.86
CA TYR A 51 -2.07 -8.57 -14.93
C TYR A 51 -3.49 -8.04 -15.20
N LEU A 52 -4.25 -7.76 -14.14
CA LEU A 52 -5.59 -7.18 -14.23
C LEU A 52 -5.55 -5.79 -14.90
N LEU A 53 -4.65 -4.92 -14.47
CA LEU A 53 -4.49 -3.58 -15.03
C LEU A 53 -4.17 -3.62 -16.54
N LEU A 54 -3.23 -4.46 -16.92
CA LEU A 54 -2.83 -4.57 -18.32
C LEU A 54 -3.87 -5.26 -19.20
N TYR A 55 -4.65 -6.17 -18.63
CA TYR A 55 -5.74 -6.83 -19.34
C TYR A 55 -6.94 -5.90 -19.55
N SER A 56 -7.27 -5.07 -18.56
CA SER A 56 -8.42 -4.15 -18.59
C SER A 56 -8.26 -3.02 -19.62
N GLY A 57 -7.04 -2.55 -19.88
CA GLY A 57 -6.82 -1.45 -20.81
C GLY A 57 -5.39 -1.38 -21.35
N ARG A 58 -5.25 -1.43 -22.68
CA ARG A 58 -3.93 -1.48 -23.34
C ARG A 58 -3.03 -0.30 -22.99
N PHE A 59 -3.52 0.92 -23.14
CA PHE A 59 -2.78 2.14 -22.87
C PHE A 59 -3.03 2.60 -21.43
N VAL A 60 -4.28 2.65 -21.03
CA VAL A 60 -4.70 3.10 -19.69
C VAL A 60 -4.07 2.24 -18.61
N GLY A 61 -4.07 0.90 -18.78
CA GLY A 61 -3.43 -0.01 -17.84
C GLY A 61 -1.92 0.23 -17.69
N LYS A 62 -1.23 0.57 -18.79
CA LYS A 62 0.19 0.96 -18.74
C LYS A 62 0.40 2.29 -18.01
N CYS A 63 -0.48 3.27 -18.23
CA CYS A 63 -0.41 4.58 -17.57
C CYS A 63 -0.63 4.42 -16.05
N ILE A 64 -1.65 3.66 -15.64
CA ILE A 64 -1.91 3.40 -14.22
C ILE A 64 -0.72 2.66 -13.59
N LEU A 65 -0.19 1.64 -14.28
CA LEU A 65 0.96 0.89 -13.79
C LEU A 65 2.21 1.77 -13.66
N ALA A 66 2.46 2.66 -14.63
CA ALA A 66 3.57 3.62 -14.56
C ALA A 66 3.40 4.59 -13.39
N PHE A 67 2.18 5.11 -13.19
CA PHE A 67 1.87 5.94 -12.03
C PHE A 67 2.11 5.19 -10.71
N THR A 68 1.72 3.93 -10.63
CA THR A 68 1.97 3.06 -9.47
C THR A 68 3.46 2.98 -9.16
N PHE A 69 4.33 2.74 -10.14
CA PHE A 69 5.78 2.67 -9.92
C PHE A 69 6.39 4.00 -9.45
N ILE A 70 5.88 5.13 -9.94
CA ILE A 70 6.32 6.45 -9.47
C ILE A 70 5.85 6.66 -8.03
N ALA A 71 4.61 6.34 -7.71
CA ALA A 71 4.07 6.46 -6.36
C ALA A 71 4.81 5.54 -5.36
N ASP A 72 5.13 4.31 -5.76
CA ASP A 72 5.93 3.37 -4.97
C ASP A 72 7.33 3.93 -4.70
N ALA A 73 7.99 4.54 -5.70
CA ALA A 73 9.32 5.12 -5.55
C ALA A 73 9.30 6.31 -4.57
N VAL A 74 8.31 7.18 -4.66
CA VAL A 74 8.11 8.30 -3.72
C VAL A 74 7.84 7.78 -2.32
N SER A 75 6.92 6.81 -2.18
CA SER A 75 6.58 6.21 -0.89
C SER A 75 7.79 5.56 -0.23
N LEU A 76 8.58 4.80 -1.00
CA LEU A 76 9.79 4.17 -0.49
C LEU A 76 10.84 5.19 -0.04
N TYR A 77 10.98 6.30 -0.77
CA TYR A 77 11.85 7.40 -0.36
C TYR A 77 11.43 7.96 1.01
N PHE A 78 10.13 8.25 1.21
CA PHE A 78 9.64 8.76 2.49
C PHE A 78 9.83 7.76 3.62
N ILE A 79 9.56 6.48 3.39
CA ILE A 79 9.79 5.43 4.40
C ILE A 79 11.26 5.35 4.80
N ASN A 80 12.20 5.40 3.84
CA ASN A 80 13.62 5.24 4.13
C ASN A 80 14.29 6.52 4.65
N ALA A 81 13.86 7.70 4.20
CA ALA A 81 14.47 8.98 4.56
C ALA A 81 13.89 9.59 5.83
N TYR A 82 12.61 9.37 6.10
CA TYR A 82 11.90 9.98 7.22
C TYR A 82 11.31 8.95 8.20
N GLU A 83 11.53 7.66 7.96
CA GLU A 83 11.02 6.56 8.81
C GLU A 83 9.50 6.61 9.04
N VAL A 84 8.76 7.14 8.06
CA VAL A 84 7.31 7.28 8.16
C VAL A 84 6.58 6.08 7.59
N LEU A 85 5.52 5.64 8.26
CA LEU A 85 4.61 4.61 7.77
C LEU A 85 3.50 5.26 6.94
N ILE A 86 3.15 4.63 5.80
CA ILE A 86 2.07 5.11 4.93
C ILE A 86 0.72 4.74 5.54
N THR A 87 0.30 5.48 6.56
CA THR A 87 -0.97 5.32 7.24
C THR A 87 -2.03 6.28 6.66
N ASP A 88 -3.29 6.11 7.09
CA ASP A 88 -4.39 7.05 6.77
C ASP A 88 -4.10 8.49 7.23
N LYS A 89 -3.46 8.66 8.40
CA LYS A 89 -3.01 9.97 8.91
C LYS A 89 -1.93 10.57 8.01
N MET A 90 -0.96 9.75 7.57
CA MET A 90 0.07 10.22 6.65
C MET A 90 -0.53 10.63 5.30
N MET A 91 -1.51 9.89 4.80
CA MET A 91 -2.25 10.29 3.58
C MET A 91 -2.97 11.62 3.78
N GLY A 92 -3.55 11.87 4.95
CA GLY A 92 -4.13 13.15 5.31
C GLY A 92 -3.11 14.29 5.25
N ASN A 93 -1.90 14.07 5.77
CA ASN A 93 -0.82 15.06 5.68
C ASN A 93 -0.45 15.32 4.21
N VAL A 94 -0.28 14.27 3.39
CA VAL A 94 0.05 14.42 1.96
C VAL A 94 -0.98 15.27 1.22
N PHE A 95 -2.29 15.05 1.47
CA PHE A 95 -3.35 15.80 0.79
C PHE A 95 -3.50 17.25 1.30
N ASN A 96 -3.10 17.53 2.54
CA ASN A 96 -3.21 18.87 3.15
C ASN A 96 -1.89 19.66 3.13
N THR A 97 -0.78 19.07 2.66
CA THR A 97 0.52 19.74 2.57
C THR A 97 0.50 20.83 1.51
N GLN A 98 0.94 22.03 1.88
CA GLN A 98 1.09 23.14 0.93
C GLN A 98 2.32 22.96 0.04
N TYR A 99 2.29 23.57 -1.15
CA TYR A 99 3.39 23.46 -2.12
C TYR A 99 4.74 23.94 -1.55
N SER A 100 4.72 25.00 -0.75
CA SER A 100 5.93 25.54 -0.08
C SER A 100 6.60 24.51 0.84
N GLU A 101 5.80 23.73 1.56
CA GLU A 101 6.29 22.65 2.43
C GLU A 101 6.75 21.45 1.60
N ALA A 102 5.96 21.07 0.58
CA ALA A 102 6.28 19.95 -0.30
C ALA A 102 7.62 20.16 -1.01
N SER A 103 7.96 21.38 -1.39
CA SER A 103 9.23 21.69 -2.07
C SER A 103 10.45 21.41 -1.20
N GLY A 104 10.34 21.50 0.13
CA GLY A 104 11.40 21.19 1.08
C GLY A 104 11.80 19.71 1.13
N PHE A 105 10.92 18.81 0.67
CA PHE A 105 11.21 17.37 0.61
C PHE A 105 11.96 16.95 -0.67
N PHE A 106 12.11 17.83 -1.66
CA PHE A 106 12.86 17.54 -2.88
C PHE A 106 14.37 17.56 -2.61
N SER A 107 14.92 16.38 -2.39
CA SER A 107 16.35 16.14 -2.24
C SER A 107 16.90 15.41 -3.47
N MET A 108 18.24 15.44 -3.63
CA MET A 108 18.90 14.63 -4.66
C MET A 108 18.58 13.15 -4.52
N SER A 109 18.45 12.66 -3.28
CA SER A 109 18.05 11.29 -3.01
C SER A 109 16.63 11.00 -3.52
N ALA A 110 15.66 11.89 -3.31
CA ALA A 110 14.31 11.73 -3.85
C ALA A 110 14.31 11.58 -5.38
N ILE A 111 15.10 12.43 -6.06
CA ILE A 111 15.25 12.37 -7.52
C ILE A 111 15.82 11.02 -7.97
N LEU A 112 16.83 10.49 -7.27
CA LEU A 112 17.42 9.19 -7.58
C LEU A 112 16.41 8.04 -7.38
N TYR A 113 15.63 8.06 -6.29
CA TYR A 113 14.57 7.08 -6.08
C TYR A 113 13.56 7.09 -7.22
N ILE A 114 13.06 8.26 -7.61
CA ILE A 114 12.10 8.39 -8.71
C ILE A 114 12.71 7.97 -10.05
N LEU A 115 13.96 8.34 -10.32
CA LEU A 115 14.64 8.00 -11.56
C LEU A 115 14.84 6.48 -11.71
N PHE A 116 15.46 5.84 -10.71
CA PHE A 116 15.81 4.43 -10.80
C PHE A 116 14.63 3.49 -10.57
N LEU A 117 13.76 3.78 -9.61
CA LEU A 117 12.68 2.89 -9.23
C LEU A 117 11.34 3.25 -9.89
N GLY A 118 11.15 4.51 -10.30
CA GLY A 118 9.96 4.96 -11.00
C GLY A 118 10.15 4.97 -12.52
N ILE A 119 11.05 5.83 -13.04
CA ILE A 119 11.15 6.11 -14.49
C ILE A 119 11.70 4.92 -15.27
N ILE A 120 12.72 4.21 -14.79
CA ILE A 120 13.26 3.05 -15.51
C ILE A 120 12.22 1.95 -15.72
N PRO A 121 11.44 1.51 -14.71
CA PRO A 121 10.32 0.59 -14.93
C PRO A 121 9.27 1.14 -15.88
N CYS A 122 8.96 2.44 -15.81
CA CYS A 122 8.01 3.07 -16.75
C CYS A 122 8.48 2.93 -18.20
N ILE A 123 9.75 3.22 -18.49
CA ILE A 123 10.34 3.04 -19.82
C ILE A 123 10.20 1.59 -20.28
N TYR A 124 10.47 0.64 -19.40
CA TYR A 124 10.33 -0.78 -19.70
C TYR A 124 8.86 -1.15 -20.05
N ILE A 125 7.88 -0.65 -19.26
CA ILE A 125 6.44 -0.89 -19.45
C ILE A 125 5.99 -0.37 -20.82
N PHE A 126 6.40 0.85 -21.20
CA PHE A 126 5.96 1.44 -22.47
C PHE A 126 6.65 0.83 -23.70
N ARG A 127 7.92 0.43 -23.57
CA ARG A 127 8.66 -0.22 -24.67
C ARG A 127 8.20 -1.65 -24.95
N ARG A 128 7.61 -2.35 -23.98
CA ARG A 128 7.18 -3.74 -24.18
C ARG A 128 5.79 -3.81 -24.81
N LYS A 129 5.69 -4.64 -25.86
CA LYS A 129 4.39 -5.09 -26.38
C LYS A 129 3.80 -6.09 -25.38
N VAL A 130 2.56 -5.86 -24.99
CA VAL A 130 1.82 -6.73 -24.08
C VAL A 130 0.99 -7.71 -24.92
N ASP A 131 1.24 -8.99 -24.75
CA ASP A 131 0.36 -10.04 -25.24
C ASP A 131 -0.75 -10.26 -24.20
N TYR A 132 -1.97 -9.90 -24.58
CA TYR A 132 -3.14 -9.97 -23.69
C TYR A 132 -3.71 -11.40 -23.59
N GLY A 133 -3.33 -12.27 -24.52
CA GLY A 133 -3.81 -13.65 -24.54
C GLY A 133 -5.31 -13.79 -24.73
N THR A 134 -5.81 -15.00 -24.51
CA THR A 134 -7.24 -15.32 -24.55
C THR A 134 -7.89 -15.12 -23.19
N PHE A 135 -9.22 -14.95 -23.16
CA PHE A 135 -10.00 -14.86 -21.90
C PHE A 135 -9.79 -16.11 -21.02
N ARG A 136 -9.62 -17.28 -21.59
CA ARG A 136 -9.26 -18.50 -20.84
C ARG A 136 -7.94 -18.33 -20.08
N ARG A 137 -6.93 -17.75 -20.70
CA ARG A 137 -5.61 -17.50 -20.09
C ARG A 137 -5.75 -16.47 -18.96
N PHE A 138 -6.60 -15.45 -19.14
CA PHE A 138 -6.91 -14.48 -18.09
C PHE A 138 -7.52 -15.18 -16.89
N LEU A 139 -8.59 -15.96 -17.07
CA LEU A 139 -9.26 -16.65 -15.99
C LEU A 139 -8.34 -17.65 -15.26
N SER A 140 -7.49 -18.37 -16.02
CA SER A 140 -6.50 -19.27 -15.43
C SER A 140 -5.48 -18.54 -14.55
N ASN A 141 -4.93 -17.42 -15.01
CA ASN A 141 -3.96 -16.64 -14.24
C ASN A 141 -4.58 -16.05 -12.96
N VAL A 142 -5.81 -15.53 -13.05
CA VAL A 142 -6.57 -15.05 -11.90
C VAL A 142 -6.84 -16.20 -10.92
N GLY A 143 -7.31 -17.34 -11.42
CA GLY A 143 -7.59 -18.53 -10.60
C GLY A 143 -6.34 -19.04 -9.88
N ILE A 144 -5.20 -19.12 -10.55
CA ILE A 144 -3.93 -19.52 -9.94
C ILE A 144 -3.50 -18.54 -8.84
N SER A 145 -3.58 -17.24 -9.11
CA SER A 145 -3.20 -16.22 -8.10
C SER A 145 -4.08 -16.29 -6.86
N LEU A 146 -5.38 -16.48 -7.03
CA LEU A 146 -6.31 -16.67 -5.91
C LEU A 146 -6.06 -17.98 -5.16
N ALA A 147 -5.79 -19.07 -5.88
CA ALA A 147 -5.46 -20.35 -5.25
C ALA A 147 -4.19 -20.27 -4.41
N ILE A 148 -3.16 -19.56 -4.89
CA ILE A 148 -1.95 -19.29 -4.11
C ILE A 148 -2.28 -18.47 -2.86
N ALA A 149 -3.07 -17.40 -2.97
CA ALA A 149 -3.44 -16.58 -1.84
C ALA A 149 -4.20 -17.38 -0.76
N VAL A 150 -5.16 -18.20 -1.16
CA VAL A 150 -5.91 -19.09 -0.25
C VAL A 150 -4.98 -20.12 0.40
N SER A 151 -4.08 -20.74 -0.37
CA SER A 151 -3.13 -21.72 0.15
C SER A 151 -2.21 -21.10 1.20
N VAL A 152 -1.70 -19.89 0.95
CA VAL A 152 -0.88 -19.13 1.91
C VAL A 152 -1.67 -18.80 3.19
N ALA A 153 -2.94 -18.40 3.06
CA ALA A 153 -3.79 -18.14 4.22
C ALA A 153 -3.99 -19.41 5.06
N LEU A 154 -4.25 -20.56 4.43
CA LEU A 154 -4.42 -21.83 5.11
C LEU A 154 -3.14 -22.29 5.84
N VAL A 155 -2.00 -22.17 5.21
CA VAL A 155 -0.69 -22.53 5.83
C VAL A 155 -0.42 -21.66 7.06
N ASN A 156 -0.86 -20.40 7.05
CA ASN A 156 -0.63 -19.45 8.13
C ASN A 156 -1.79 -19.33 9.12
N MET A 157 -2.77 -20.24 9.14
CA MET A 157 -3.90 -20.17 10.08
C MET A 157 -3.46 -20.06 11.54
N LYS A 158 -2.40 -20.78 11.95
CA LYS A 158 -1.86 -20.72 13.31
C LYS A 158 -1.15 -19.40 13.61
N ASN A 159 -0.67 -18.71 12.59
CA ASN A 159 0.09 -17.47 12.70
C ASN A 159 -0.81 -16.23 12.58
N TRP A 160 -2.12 -16.42 12.38
CA TRP A 160 -3.08 -15.32 12.20
C TRP A 160 -3.06 -14.28 13.32
N PRO A 161 -2.99 -14.67 14.63
CA PRO A 161 -2.91 -13.68 15.71
C PRO A 161 -1.69 -12.76 15.60
N TRP A 162 -0.55 -13.29 15.15
CA TRP A 162 0.65 -12.49 14.90
C TRP A 162 0.45 -11.51 13.72
N ILE A 163 -0.14 -11.99 12.62
CA ILE A 163 -0.44 -11.18 11.44
C ILE A 163 -1.41 -10.04 11.81
N ASP A 164 -2.46 -10.35 12.57
CA ASP A 164 -3.47 -9.37 12.99
C ASP A 164 -2.87 -8.31 13.92
N LYS A 165 -2.06 -8.71 14.88
CA LYS A 165 -1.35 -7.79 15.77
C LYS A 165 -0.47 -6.79 15.02
N ASN A 166 0.19 -7.21 13.94
CA ASN A 166 1.10 -6.39 13.14
C ASN A 166 0.44 -5.83 11.87
N ALA A 167 -0.87 -6.04 11.67
CA ALA A 167 -1.56 -5.76 10.40
C ALA A 167 -1.48 -4.30 9.98
N THR A 168 -1.50 -3.34 10.92
CA THR A 168 -1.41 -1.91 10.63
C THR A 168 -0.05 -1.54 10.05
N GLU A 169 1.03 -2.02 10.65
CA GLU A 169 2.39 -1.72 10.23
C GLU A 169 2.73 -2.45 8.93
N LEU A 170 2.38 -3.75 8.85
CA LEU A 170 2.53 -4.52 7.63
C LEU A 170 1.75 -3.88 6.46
N GLY A 171 0.50 -3.48 6.69
CA GLY A 171 -0.32 -2.83 5.68
C GLY A 171 0.22 -1.46 5.24
N SER A 172 0.89 -0.73 6.13
CA SER A 172 1.50 0.55 5.84
C SER A 172 2.78 0.47 5.01
N LEU A 173 3.42 -0.69 4.98
CA LEU A 173 4.65 -0.97 4.22
C LEU A 173 4.39 -1.79 2.94
N LEU A 174 3.17 -2.24 2.72
CA LEU A 174 2.78 -3.12 1.61
C LEU A 174 2.47 -2.31 0.35
N MET A 175 3.43 -2.12 -0.54
CA MET A 175 3.25 -1.40 -1.80
C MET A 175 2.74 -2.31 -2.94
N PRO A 176 1.86 -1.83 -3.80
CA PRO A 176 1.25 -0.48 -3.88
C PRO A 176 -0.02 -0.33 -3.02
N TRP A 177 -0.33 -1.29 -2.17
CA TRP A 177 -1.60 -1.36 -1.45
C TRP A 177 -1.68 -0.36 -0.29
N SER A 178 -0.53 0.00 0.34
CA SER A 178 -0.47 0.89 1.50
C SER A 178 -1.14 2.25 1.23
N TYR A 179 -0.66 3.01 0.26
CA TYR A 179 -1.24 4.31 -0.06
C TYR A 179 -2.64 4.20 -0.66
N THR A 180 -2.93 3.14 -1.44
CA THR A 180 -4.26 2.94 -2.04
C THR A 180 -5.32 2.72 -0.97
N VAL A 181 -5.09 1.76 -0.06
CA VAL A 181 -6.04 1.42 1.01
C VAL A 181 -6.15 2.57 2.02
N ASN A 182 -5.03 3.17 2.42
CA ASN A 182 -5.02 4.23 3.42
C ASN A 182 -5.60 5.55 2.89
N THR A 183 -5.53 5.82 1.58
CA THR A 183 -6.29 6.91 0.95
C THR A 183 -7.79 6.70 1.10
N VAL A 184 -8.28 5.50 0.79
CA VAL A 184 -9.72 5.17 0.96
C VAL A 184 -10.14 5.27 2.42
N ARG A 185 -9.32 4.80 3.35
CA ARG A 185 -9.56 4.92 4.80
C ARG A 185 -9.63 6.36 5.24
N TYR A 186 -8.71 7.21 4.80
CA TYR A 186 -8.69 8.64 5.09
C TYR A 186 -9.99 9.32 4.66
N TYR A 187 -10.40 9.20 3.39
CA TYR A 187 -11.63 9.80 2.91
C TYR A 187 -12.89 9.23 3.57
N SER A 188 -12.89 7.95 3.90
CA SER A 188 -14.01 7.34 4.62
C SER A 188 -14.13 7.88 6.05
N ALA A 189 -13.00 8.10 6.73
CA ALA A 189 -12.97 8.68 8.06
C ALA A 189 -13.39 10.16 8.04
N GLU A 190 -12.93 10.92 7.04
CA GLU A 190 -13.30 12.31 6.84
C GLU A 190 -14.79 12.47 6.59
N LYS A 191 -15.37 11.63 5.72
CA LYS A 191 -16.82 11.61 5.47
C LYS A 191 -17.62 11.33 6.75
N LYS A 192 -17.16 10.39 7.58
CA LYS A 192 -17.79 10.08 8.87
C LYS A 192 -17.69 11.22 9.86
N ARG A 193 -16.54 11.93 9.90
CA ARG A 193 -16.32 13.10 10.75
C ARG A 193 -17.27 14.23 10.37
N ASN A 194 -17.34 14.54 9.07
CA ASN A 194 -18.21 15.60 8.56
C ASN A 194 -19.71 15.26 8.72
N ALA A 195 -20.08 13.98 8.72
CA ALA A 195 -21.46 13.54 8.97
C ALA A 195 -21.83 13.58 10.47
N LYS A 196 -20.84 13.63 11.37
CA LYS A 196 -21.04 13.69 12.85
C LYS A 196 -21.02 15.11 13.40
N GLU A 197 -20.92 16.17 12.62
CA GLU A 197 -21.26 17.51 13.05
C GLU A 197 -22.78 17.60 13.28
N ILE A 198 -23.23 16.95 14.33
CA ILE A 198 -24.53 17.23 14.92
C ILE A 198 -24.38 18.60 15.54
N LEU A 199 -25.07 19.60 14.98
CA LEU A 199 -25.34 20.85 15.64
C LEU A 199 -25.87 20.51 17.04
N LEU A 200 -25.07 20.77 18.06
CA LEU A 200 -25.55 20.65 19.43
C LEU A 200 -26.80 21.52 19.53
N PRO A 201 -27.94 21.00 19.99
CA PRO A 201 -29.11 21.84 20.25
C PRO A 201 -28.67 22.97 21.16
N ASP A 202 -29.18 24.18 20.90
CA ASP A 202 -28.88 25.36 21.70
C ASP A 202 -29.04 25.03 23.20
N ALA A 203 -27.94 24.72 23.84
CA ALA A 203 -27.92 24.46 25.28
C ALA A 203 -28.10 25.78 25.98
N ARG A 204 -29.32 26.07 26.44
CA ARG A 204 -29.59 27.19 27.30
C ARG A 204 -29.36 26.76 28.74
N ILE A 205 -28.49 27.48 29.44
CA ILE A 205 -28.33 27.31 30.88
C ILE A 205 -29.63 27.80 31.50
N ALA A 206 -30.30 26.93 32.26
CA ALA A 206 -31.49 27.34 33.00
C ALA A 206 -31.09 28.40 34.03
N THR A 207 -31.92 29.43 34.20
CA THR A 207 -31.67 30.54 35.09
C THR A 207 -31.60 30.17 36.58
N ASP A 208 -31.94 28.92 36.90
CA ASP A 208 -31.91 28.34 38.26
C ASP A 208 -30.72 27.39 38.49
N SER A 209 -29.80 27.26 37.51
CA SER A 209 -28.59 26.46 37.68
C SER A 209 -27.68 27.13 38.71
N ARG A 210 -27.42 26.45 39.84
CA ARG A 210 -26.44 26.88 40.83
C ARG A 210 -25.04 26.75 40.24
N ASP A 211 -24.20 27.78 40.45
CA ASP A 211 -22.79 27.72 40.13
C ASP A 211 -22.13 26.58 40.94
N VAL A 212 -21.78 25.50 40.26
CA VAL A 212 -20.97 24.44 40.84
C VAL A 212 -19.52 24.84 40.62
N CYS A 213 -18.92 25.47 41.62
CA CYS A 213 -17.48 25.61 41.68
C CYS A 213 -16.86 24.22 41.95
N VAL A 214 -16.11 23.69 40.97
CA VAL A 214 -15.24 22.54 41.13
C VAL A 214 -13.82 23.02 41.31
#